data_84cc2db1e8806c1d019eeefce2b1c08d
#
_entry.id   84cc2db1e8806c1d019eeefce2b1c08d
#
_cell.length_a   1.000
_cell.length_b   1.000
_cell.length_c   1.000
_cell.angle_alpha   90.00
_cell.angle_beta   90.00
_cell.angle_gamma   90.00
#
_symmetry.space_group_name_H-M   'P 1'
#
loop_
_entity.id
_entity.type
_entity.pdbx_description
1 polymer ?
#
loop_
_entity_poly.entity_id
_entity_poly.type
_entity_poly.pdbx_seq_one_letter_code
_entity_poly.pdbx_strand_id
1 'polypeptide(L)'
;HDALPILVMDCDLEFSSKAFLENIRQILAKPVDEVNGGLLVSFESDLPKYSYAEIDANNIVRRTAEKEVISNHALCGAYFFSSGKGFLKVAHQLLDNSIPNKSEFYVSLLYNYLLKNGETVKLCLMENYYSYGTPEELKRYM
;
A
#
# COMPACT_ATOMS: atom_id res chain seq x y z
N HIS A 1 9.07 4.83 19.68
CA HIS A 1 7.84 4.88 18.85
C HIS A 1 8.15 4.81 17.34
N ASP A 2 9.21 5.45 16.86
CA ASP A 2 9.57 5.49 15.44
C ASP A 2 9.98 4.13 14.87
N ALA A 3 10.26 3.17 15.72
CA ALA A 3 10.62 1.81 15.36
C ALA A 3 9.40 0.91 15.08
N LEU A 4 8.21 1.29 15.56
CA LEU A 4 6.99 0.49 15.38
C LEU A 4 6.48 0.57 13.94
N PRO A 5 5.93 -0.53 13.41
CA PRO A 5 5.29 -0.52 12.10
C PRO A 5 4.01 0.32 12.12
N ILE A 6 3.61 0.78 10.94
CA ILE A 6 2.37 1.53 10.73
C ILE A 6 1.53 0.82 9.69
N LEU A 7 0.25 0.65 9.99
CA LEU A 7 -0.77 0.27 9.02
C LEU A 7 -1.74 1.44 8.83
N VAL A 8 -1.80 1.98 7.62
CA VAL A 8 -2.80 2.94 7.20
C VAL A 8 -3.86 2.18 6.40
N MET A 9 -5.12 2.38 6.72
CA MET A 9 -6.20 1.65 6.07
C MET A 9 -7.41 2.55 5.86
N ASP A 10 -8.01 2.48 4.68
CA ASP A 10 -9.30 3.11 4.40
C ASP A 10 -10.38 2.50 5.30
N CYS A 11 -11.35 3.31 5.72
CA CYS A 11 -12.34 2.87 6.73
C CYS A 11 -13.59 2.20 6.15
N ASP A 12 -13.71 2.15 4.83
CA ASP A 12 -14.90 1.72 4.09
C ASP A 12 -14.65 0.44 3.27
N LEU A 13 -13.80 -0.44 3.78
CA LEU A 13 -13.47 -1.71 3.14
C LEU A 13 -13.25 -2.84 4.15
N GLU A 14 -13.37 -4.05 3.65
CA GLU A 14 -12.99 -5.28 4.34
C GLU A 14 -12.23 -6.18 3.38
N PHE A 15 -11.19 -6.84 3.84
CA PHE A 15 -10.46 -7.82 3.03
C PHE A 15 -9.88 -8.95 3.87
N SER A 16 -9.52 -10.04 3.22
CA SER A 16 -8.71 -11.10 3.81
C SER A 16 -7.52 -11.42 2.91
N SER A 17 -6.35 -11.56 3.52
CA SER A 17 -5.11 -11.94 2.83
C SER A 17 -4.21 -12.74 3.76
N LYS A 18 -4.07 -14.03 3.51
CA LYS A 18 -3.15 -14.91 4.24
C LYS A 18 -1.71 -14.50 4.02
N ALA A 19 -1.37 -14.12 2.77
CA ALA A 19 -0.03 -13.66 2.41
C ALA A 19 0.35 -12.38 3.18
N PHE A 20 -0.58 -11.43 3.31
CA PHE A 20 -0.35 -10.19 4.06
C PHE A 20 -0.08 -10.47 5.54
N LEU A 21 -0.92 -11.28 6.19
CA LEU A 21 -0.73 -11.64 7.60
C LEU A 21 0.59 -12.37 7.83
N GLU A 22 0.95 -13.31 6.97
CA GLU A 22 2.21 -14.06 7.09
C GLU A 22 3.43 -13.15 6.93
N ASN A 23 3.41 -12.24 5.95
CA ASN A 23 4.49 -11.29 5.76
C ASN A 23 4.62 -10.30 6.94
N ILE A 24 3.51 -9.85 7.52
CA ILE A 24 3.54 -9.03 8.73
C ILE A 24 4.19 -9.80 9.88
N ARG A 25 3.81 -11.05 10.12
CA ARG A 25 4.41 -11.89 11.18
C ARG A 25 5.91 -12.04 10.99
N GLN A 26 6.37 -12.27 9.77
CA GLN A 26 7.80 -12.38 9.45
C GLN A 26 8.54 -11.06 9.71
N ILE A 27 7.95 -9.93 9.37
CA ILE A 27 8.54 -8.60 9.63
C ILE A 27 8.63 -8.36 11.14
N LEU A 28 7.56 -8.63 11.89
CA LEU A 28 7.52 -8.43 13.34
C LEU A 28 8.47 -9.35 14.11
N ALA A 29 8.87 -10.48 13.53
CA ALA A 29 9.85 -11.40 14.12
C ALA A 29 11.31 -10.95 13.94
N LYS A 30 11.58 -9.97 13.07
CA LYS A 30 12.93 -9.44 12.83
C LYS A 30 13.31 -8.38 13.86
N PRO A 31 14.62 -8.21 14.14
CA PRO A 31 15.10 -7.04 14.89
C PRO A 31 14.67 -5.73 14.22
N VAL A 32 14.36 -4.72 15.02
CA VAL A 32 13.82 -3.44 14.56
C VAL A 32 14.74 -2.72 13.55
N ASP A 33 16.04 -2.83 13.74
CA ASP A 33 17.05 -2.23 12.86
C ASP A 33 17.24 -2.98 11.52
N GLU A 34 16.67 -4.18 11.39
CA GLU A 34 16.69 -4.99 10.16
C GLU A 34 15.42 -4.84 9.30
N VAL A 35 14.40 -4.13 9.79
CA VAL A 35 13.16 -3.94 9.03
C VAL A 35 13.20 -2.67 8.20
N ASN A 36 12.79 -2.79 6.95
CA ASN A 36 12.62 -1.66 6.04
C ASN A 36 11.47 -1.91 5.06
N GLY A 37 11.10 -0.88 4.32
CA GLY A 37 10.10 -0.98 3.27
C GLY A 37 8.69 -1.14 3.79
N GLY A 38 7.91 -1.95 3.08
CA GLY A 38 6.51 -2.13 3.39
C GLY A 38 5.83 -3.23 2.59
N LEU A 39 4.53 -3.35 2.82
CA LEU A 39 3.66 -4.30 2.14
C LEU A 39 2.47 -3.57 1.53
N LEU A 40 2.08 -4.00 0.36
CA LEU A 40 0.84 -3.61 -0.31
C LEU A 40 -0.05 -4.83 -0.50
N VAL A 41 -1.36 -4.61 -0.55
CA VAL A 41 -2.35 -5.66 -0.76
C VAL A 41 -3.14 -5.35 -2.00
N SER A 42 -3.35 -6.32 -2.88
CA SER A 42 -4.01 -6.11 -4.16
C SER A 42 -5.10 -7.11 -4.47
N PHE A 43 -6.02 -6.64 -5.29
CA PHE A 43 -7.03 -7.43 -5.99
C PHE A 43 -6.94 -7.16 -7.50
N GLU A 44 -7.53 -8.03 -8.28
CA GLU A 44 -7.51 -7.88 -9.74
C GLU A 44 -8.56 -6.87 -10.21
N SER A 45 -8.12 -5.88 -10.99
CA SER A 45 -8.99 -4.87 -11.60
C SER A 45 -8.29 -4.20 -12.78
N ASP A 46 -9.08 -3.57 -13.65
CA ASP A 46 -8.66 -2.72 -14.76
C ASP A 46 -9.33 -1.33 -14.72
N LEU A 47 -10.01 -1.01 -13.60
CA LEU A 47 -10.76 0.24 -13.46
C LEU A 47 -9.84 1.39 -13.05
N PRO A 48 -9.84 2.54 -13.74
CA PRO A 48 -8.92 3.65 -13.49
C PRO A 48 -9.22 4.45 -12.22
N LYS A 49 -10.20 4.06 -11.43
CA LYS A 49 -10.52 4.69 -10.14
C LYS A 49 -9.60 4.28 -9.00
N TYR A 50 -8.82 3.21 -9.16
CA TYR A 50 -7.93 2.66 -8.13
C TYR A 50 -6.48 3.11 -8.30
N SER A 51 -5.71 2.94 -7.22
CA SER A 51 -4.25 2.91 -7.29
C SER A 51 -3.79 1.55 -7.80
N TYR A 52 -2.63 1.48 -8.41
CA TYR A 52 -2.07 0.25 -8.98
C TYR A 52 -0.61 0.06 -8.58
N ALA A 53 -0.16 -1.19 -8.53
CA ALA A 53 1.23 -1.55 -8.38
C ALA A 53 1.71 -2.43 -9.54
N GLU A 54 2.88 -2.11 -10.10
CA GLU A 54 3.61 -2.96 -11.02
C GLU A 54 4.60 -3.80 -10.23
N ILE A 55 4.66 -5.10 -10.49
CA ILE A 55 5.51 -6.06 -9.78
C ILE A 55 6.40 -6.87 -10.72
N ASP A 56 7.46 -7.44 -10.15
CA ASP A 56 8.27 -8.46 -10.81
C ASP A 56 7.75 -9.89 -10.56
N ALA A 57 8.46 -10.89 -11.08
CA ALA A 57 8.10 -12.32 -10.93
C ALA A 57 8.09 -12.81 -9.47
N ASN A 58 8.71 -12.06 -8.55
CA ASN A 58 8.78 -12.40 -7.12
C ASN A 58 7.79 -11.60 -6.26
N ASN A 59 6.81 -10.95 -6.87
CA ASN A 59 5.86 -10.04 -6.22
C ASN A 59 6.52 -8.83 -5.54
N ILE A 60 7.71 -8.43 -6.00
CA ILE A 60 8.37 -7.21 -5.55
C ILE A 60 7.86 -6.04 -6.37
N VAL A 61 7.40 -5.00 -5.68
CA VAL A 61 6.85 -3.81 -6.31
C VAL A 61 7.95 -3.01 -6.99
N ARG A 62 7.70 -2.61 -8.24
CA ARG A 62 8.58 -1.77 -9.07
C ARG A 62 8.17 -0.31 -9.02
N ARG A 63 6.89 -0.03 -9.01
CA ARG A 63 6.29 1.30 -8.89
C ARG A 63 4.82 1.21 -8.52
N THR A 64 4.29 2.31 -8.04
CA THR A 64 2.85 2.54 -7.85
C THR A 64 2.39 3.72 -8.69
N ALA A 65 1.11 3.73 -9.04
CA ALA A 65 0.47 4.86 -9.71
C ALA A 65 -0.95 5.05 -9.15
N GLU A 66 -1.39 6.29 -9.13
CA GLU A 66 -2.72 6.66 -8.67
C GLU A 66 -3.62 6.94 -9.88
N LYS A 67 -4.80 6.29 -9.90
CA LYS A 67 -5.80 6.46 -10.97
C LYS A 67 -5.25 6.23 -12.40
N GLU A 68 -4.24 5.41 -12.49
CA GLU A 68 -3.60 5.01 -13.75
C GLU A 68 -3.38 3.50 -13.74
N VAL A 69 -3.95 2.81 -14.70
CA VAL A 69 -3.88 1.34 -14.82
C VAL A 69 -2.53 0.95 -15.42
N ILE A 70 -1.56 0.68 -14.58
CA ILE A 70 -0.21 0.26 -14.99
C ILE A 70 0.00 -1.26 -14.91
N SER A 71 -0.97 -1.98 -14.37
CA SER A 71 -1.00 -3.43 -14.21
C SER A 71 -2.43 -3.89 -13.95
N ASN A 72 -2.65 -5.16 -13.66
CA ASN A 72 -3.92 -5.67 -13.16
C ASN A 72 -3.98 -5.76 -11.62
N HIS A 73 -2.98 -5.24 -10.91
CA HIS A 73 -2.90 -5.25 -9.45
C HIS A 73 -3.39 -3.94 -8.85
N ALA A 74 -4.70 -3.83 -8.64
CA ALA A 74 -5.31 -2.70 -7.95
C ALA A 74 -5.04 -2.80 -6.44
N LEU A 75 -4.74 -1.66 -5.81
CA LEU A 75 -4.48 -1.60 -4.37
C LEU A 75 -5.77 -1.43 -3.59
N CYS A 76 -5.92 -2.17 -2.49
CA CYS A 76 -7.18 -2.20 -1.75
C CYS A 76 -7.38 -1.06 -0.75
N GLY A 77 -6.40 -0.18 -0.56
CA GLY A 77 -6.49 0.86 0.47
C GLY A 77 -5.96 0.43 1.84
N ALA A 78 -5.14 -0.61 1.89
CA ALA A 78 -4.38 -1.02 3.08
C ALA A 78 -2.88 -0.90 2.78
N TYR A 79 -2.17 -0.15 3.61
CA TYR A 79 -0.80 0.29 3.38
C TYR A 79 0.05 0.03 4.62
N PHE A 80 0.93 -0.96 4.57
CA PHE A 80 1.80 -1.31 5.67
C PHE A 80 3.22 -0.76 5.45
N PHE A 81 3.72 -0.08 6.45
CA PHE A 81 5.09 0.43 6.53
C PHE A 81 5.81 -0.30 7.67
N SER A 82 6.96 -0.87 7.40
CA SER A 82 7.70 -1.68 8.36
C SER A 82 8.23 -0.88 9.55
N SER A 83 8.35 0.44 9.43
CA SER A 83 8.72 1.33 10.54
C SER A 83 8.08 2.71 10.42
N GLY A 84 7.73 3.31 11.55
CA GLY A 84 7.25 4.69 11.61
C GLY A 84 8.27 5.71 11.13
N LYS A 85 9.56 5.46 11.39
CA LYS A 85 10.65 6.30 10.88
C LYS A 85 10.71 6.30 9.35
N GLY A 86 10.57 5.13 8.72
CA GLY A 86 10.51 5.00 7.27
C GLY A 86 9.29 5.71 6.69
N PHE A 87 8.14 5.55 7.31
CA PHE A 87 6.91 6.27 6.94
C PHE A 87 7.09 7.79 6.98
N LEU A 88 7.60 8.33 8.08
CA LEU A 88 7.83 9.78 8.23
C LEU A 88 8.79 10.31 7.17
N LYS A 89 9.88 9.60 6.91
CA LYS A 89 10.86 9.98 5.88
C LYS A 89 10.20 10.12 4.51
N VAL A 90 9.45 9.13 4.05
CA VAL A 90 8.83 9.17 2.72
C VAL A 90 7.66 10.15 2.67
N ALA A 91 6.94 10.36 3.77
CA ALA A 91 5.91 11.38 3.86
C ALA A 91 6.50 12.79 3.68
N HIS A 92 7.60 13.10 4.32
CA HIS A 92 8.34 14.36 4.11
C HIS A 92 8.85 14.49 2.67
N GLN A 93 9.40 13.42 2.08
CA GLN A 93 9.84 13.44 0.68
C GLN A 93 8.69 13.76 -0.27
N LEU A 94 7.52 13.16 -0.08
CA LEU A 94 6.33 13.43 -0.90
C LEU A 94 5.91 14.90 -0.77
N LEU A 95 5.84 15.44 0.45
CA LEU A 95 5.45 16.81 0.70
C LEU A 95 6.45 17.82 0.12
N ASP A 96 7.75 17.56 0.26
CA ASP A 96 8.81 18.44 -0.22
C ASP A 96 8.90 18.47 -1.76
N ASN A 97 8.50 17.39 -2.42
CA ASN A 97 8.47 17.27 -3.89
C ASN A 97 7.08 17.51 -4.49
N SER A 98 6.15 18.06 -3.71
CA SER A 98 4.81 18.35 -4.20
C SER A 98 4.80 19.45 -5.25
N ILE A 99 3.97 19.25 -6.28
CA ILE A 99 3.74 20.26 -7.31
C ILE A 99 2.81 21.33 -6.74
N PRO A 100 3.13 22.64 -6.86
CA PRO A 100 2.21 23.70 -6.47
C PRO A 100 0.82 23.52 -7.12
N ASN A 101 -0.25 23.68 -6.36
CA ASN A 101 -1.65 23.47 -6.76
C ASN A 101 -2.12 22.01 -6.88
N LYS A 102 -1.32 21.03 -6.49
CA LYS A 102 -1.82 19.66 -6.33
C LYS A 102 -2.62 19.58 -5.02
N SER A 103 -3.93 19.31 -5.13
CA SER A 103 -4.86 19.35 -3.98
C SER A 103 -4.88 18.08 -3.16
N GLU A 104 -4.32 16.98 -3.66
CA GLU A 104 -4.43 15.66 -3.03
C GLU A 104 -3.09 14.94 -2.98
N PHE A 105 -2.84 14.28 -1.83
CA PHE A 105 -1.71 13.40 -1.63
C PHE A 105 -2.24 11.99 -1.37
N TYR A 106 -1.67 11.01 -2.04
CA TYR A 106 -2.11 9.63 -1.92
C TYR A 106 -1.06 8.78 -1.23
N VAL A 107 -1.50 7.96 -0.27
CA VAL A 107 -0.62 7.06 0.50
C VAL A 107 0.10 6.07 -0.42
N SER A 108 -0.55 5.61 -1.48
CA SER A 108 0.05 4.73 -2.50
C SER A 108 1.36 5.27 -3.08
N LEU A 109 1.47 6.58 -3.26
CA LEU A 109 2.64 7.22 -3.86
C LEU A 109 3.85 7.26 -2.93
N LEU A 110 3.67 7.11 -1.62
CA LEU A 110 4.77 7.01 -0.65
C LEU A 110 5.68 5.81 -0.95
N TYR A 111 5.13 4.74 -1.50
CA TYR A 111 5.89 3.54 -1.84
C TYR A 111 6.91 3.76 -2.94
N ASN A 112 6.68 4.68 -3.88
CA ASN A 112 7.67 5.07 -4.88
C ASN A 112 8.92 5.70 -4.22
N TYR A 113 8.75 6.42 -3.11
CA TYR A 113 9.87 6.96 -2.35
C TYR A 113 10.60 5.89 -1.54
N LEU A 114 9.90 4.90 -0.97
CA LEU A 114 10.55 3.74 -0.37
C LEU A 114 11.46 3.03 -1.38
N LEU A 115 10.96 2.77 -2.58
CA LEU A 115 11.72 2.14 -3.67
C LEU A 115 12.92 2.98 -4.10
N LYS A 116 12.74 4.29 -4.24
CA LYS A 116 13.82 5.23 -4.56
C LYS A 116 14.91 5.25 -3.49
N ASN A 117 14.54 5.04 -2.23
CA ASN A 117 15.47 4.96 -1.10
C ASN A 117 16.15 3.59 -0.99
N GLY A 118 15.92 2.66 -1.92
CA GLY A 118 16.51 1.32 -1.93
C GLY A 118 15.80 0.30 -1.02
N GLU A 119 14.63 0.64 -0.49
CA GLU A 119 13.85 -0.26 0.35
C GLU A 119 13.00 -1.21 -0.49
N THR A 120 12.65 -2.37 0.08
CA THR A 120 11.86 -3.40 -0.60
C THR A 120 10.39 -3.30 -0.23
N VAL A 121 9.53 -3.32 -1.24
CA VAL A 121 8.07 -3.38 -1.06
C VAL A 121 7.55 -4.65 -1.71
N LYS A 122 6.79 -5.44 -0.96
CA LYS A 122 6.20 -6.69 -1.44
C LYS A 122 4.70 -6.55 -1.62
N LEU A 123 4.18 -7.09 -2.72
CA LEU A 123 2.75 -7.17 -2.99
C LEU A 123 2.19 -8.50 -2.47
N CYS A 124 1.11 -8.41 -1.71
CA CYS A 124 0.36 -9.55 -1.20
C CYS A 124 -0.99 -9.62 -1.92
N LEU A 125 -1.34 -10.79 -2.46
CA LEU A 125 -2.65 -11.01 -3.05
C LEU A 125 -3.67 -11.28 -1.93
N MET A 126 -4.92 -10.86 -2.14
CA MET A 126 -6.01 -11.12 -1.22
C MET A 126 -6.93 -12.24 -1.73
N GLU A 127 -7.64 -12.86 -0.80
CA GLU A 127 -8.68 -13.85 -1.11
C GLU A 127 -10.04 -13.19 -1.30
N ASN A 128 -10.36 -12.21 -0.46
CA ASN A 128 -11.65 -11.52 -0.50
C ASN A 128 -11.48 -10.01 -0.33
N TYR A 129 -12.29 -9.26 -1.05
CA TYR A 129 -12.36 -7.81 -0.96
C TYR A 129 -13.82 -7.36 -1.03
N TYR A 130 -14.22 -6.54 -0.07
CA TYR A 130 -15.54 -5.92 0.03
C TYR A 130 -15.36 -4.42 0.18
N SER A 131 -15.96 -3.66 -0.74
CA SER A 131 -15.97 -2.19 -0.69
C SER A 131 -17.33 -1.69 -0.24
N TYR A 132 -17.33 -0.72 0.64
CA TYR A 132 -18.51 -0.06 1.20
C TYR A 132 -18.53 1.45 0.89
N GLY A 133 -17.69 1.90 -0.03
CA GLY A 133 -17.44 3.32 -0.33
C GLY A 133 -18.58 4.03 -1.03
N THR A 134 -19.55 3.29 -1.59
CA THR A 134 -20.74 3.88 -2.22
C THR A 134 -22.02 3.22 -1.69
N PRO A 135 -23.18 3.92 -1.74
CA PRO A 135 -24.46 3.33 -1.37
C PRO A 135 -24.80 2.05 -2.17
N GLU A 136 -24.38 1.99 -3.42
CA GLU A 136 -24.59 0.84 -4.31
C GLU A 136 -23.74 -0.35 -3.87
N GLU A 137 -22.49 -0.11 -3.48
CA GLU A 137 -21.59 -1.15 -2.95
C GLU A 137 -22.13 -1.69 -1.62
N LEU A 138 -22.51 -0.81 -0.71
CA LEU A 138 -23.06 -1.19 0.61
C LEU A 138 -24.33 -2.05 0.47
N LYS A 139 -25.23 -1.69 -0.43
CA LYS A 139 -26.48 -2.43 -0.67
C LYS A 139 -26.28 -3.88 -1.09
N ARG A 140 -25.13 -4.23 -1.66
CA ARG A 140 -24.82 -5.61 -2.07
C ARG A 140 -24.67 -6.56 -0.87
N TYR A 141 -24.43 -6.02 0.32
CA TYR A 141 -24.17 -6.79 1.55
C TYR A 141 -25.28 -6.65 2.60
N MET A 142 -26.28 -5.87 2.29
CA MET A 142 -27.49 -5.73 3.12
C MET A 142 -28.58 -6.67 2.67
#